data_1406e7e52056208be635b84751da8489
#
_entry.id   1406e7e52056208be635b84751da8489
#
_cell.length_a   1.000
_cell.length_b   1.000
_cell.length_c   1.000
_cell.angle_alpha   90.00
_cell.angle_beta   90.00
_cell.angle_gamma   90.00
#
_symmetry.space_group_name_H-M   'P 1'
#
loop_
_entity.id
_entity.type
_entity.pdbx_description
1 polymer ?
#
loop_
_entity_poly.entity_id
_entity_poly.type
_entity_poly.pdbx_seq_one_letter_code
_entity_poly.pdbx_strand_id
1 'polypeptide(L)'
;MAAVPLPVRDDLKDLHPYGAPQIDVPVRLNTNENPYPPSPRLVQAIADAVAQTATTLNRYPDRDAVELRKDLADYLGHGLTGRHLWAANGSNEVIQQLLQAFGGPGRVALG
;
A
#
# COMPACT_ATOMS: atom_id res chain seq x y z
N MET A 1 3.71 29.44 -23.14
CA MET A 1 4.22 28.25 -23.85
C MET A 1 3.10 27.21 -23.86
N ALA A 2 2.71 26.71 -25.04
CA ALA A 2 1.73 25.62 -25.11
C ALA A 2 2.35 24.35 -24.49
N ALA A 3 1.60 23.66 -23.62
CA ALA A 3 2.06 22.39 -23.03
C ALA A 3 2.21 21.37 -24.15
N VAL A 4 3.39 20.75 -24.23
CA VAL A 4 3.62 19.63 -25.16
C VAL A 4 2.83 18.43 -24.61
N PRO A 5 1.93 17.81 -25.40
CA PRO A 5 1.18 16.67 -24.92
C PRO A 5 2.11 15.50 -24.61
N LEU A 6 1.86 14.83 -23.48
CA LEU A 6 2.61 13.65 -23.10
C LEU A 6 2.31 12.50 -24.08
N PRO A 7 3.31 11.67 -24.42
CA PRO A 7 3.14 10.53 -25.32
C PRO A 7 2.48 9.34 -24.59
N VAL A 8 1.24 9.54 -24.15
CA VAL A 8 0.44 8.49 -23.47
C VAL A 8 -0.04 7.48 -24.52
N ARG A 9 -0.04 6.20 -24.16
CA ARG A 9 -0.60 5.13 -24.99
C ARG A 9 -2.04 5.44 -25.38
N ASP A 10 -2.42 5.14 -26.63
CA ASP A 10 -3.74 5.50 -27.15
C ASP A 10 -4.89 4.83 -26.38
N ASP A 11 -4.69 3.59 -25.96
CA ASP A 11 -5.67 2.82 -25.17
C ASP A 11 -5.87 3.33 -23.72
N LEU A 12 -5.04 4.25 -23.27
CA LEU A 12 -5.13 4.84 -21.92
C LEU A 12 -5.66 6.28 -21.93
N LYS A 13 -5.77 6.92 -23.09
CA LYS A 13 -6.12 8.35 -23.18
C LYS A 13 -7.49 8.69 -22.63
N ASP A 14 -8.44 7.77 -22.80
CA ASP A 14 -9.84 7.96 -22.39
C ASP A 14 -10.14 7.33 -21.01
N LEU A 15 -9.12 6.76 -20.36
CA LEU A 15 -9.31 6.19 -19.03
C LEU A 15 -9.22 7.28 -17.96
N HIS A 16 -10.16 7.25 -17.04
CA HIS A 16 -10.13 8.07 -15.84
C HIS A 16 -9.59 7.26 -14.66
N PRO A 17 -8.72 7.86 -13.81
CA PRO A 17 -8.24 7.17 -12.63
C PRO A 17 -9.40 6.86 -11.69
N TYR A 18 -9.39 5.65 -11.14
CA TYR A 18 -10.31 5.30 -10.08
C TYR A 18 -10.02 6.14 -8.82
N GLY A 19 -11.08 6.62 -8.21
CA GLY A 19 -11.00 7.30 -6.91
C GLY A 19 -12.38 7.32 -6.25
N ALA A 20 -12.46 6.87 -5.01
CA ALA A 20 -13.67 7.03 -4.23
C ALA A 20 -13.92 8.52 -3.97
N PRO A 21 -15.14 9.04 -4.15
CA PRO A 21 -15.45 10.43 -3.88
C PRO A 21 -15.08 10.82 -2.44
N GLN A 22 -14.34 11.91 -2.29
CA GLN A 22 -14.05 12.50 -0.99
C GLN A 22 -15.14 13.52 -0.68
N ILE A 23 -16.10 13.14 0.17
CA ILE A 23 -17.23 13.97 0.52
C ILE A 23 -17.08 14.44 1.98
N ASP A 24 -17.34 15.73 2.21
CA ASP A 24 -17.33 16.28 3.56
C ASP A 24 -18.73 16.10 4.19
N VAL A 25 -18.89 14.98 4.87
CA VAL A 25 -20.13 14.60 5.57
C VAL A 25 -19.80 14.00 6.94
N PRO A 26 -20.70 14.14 7.94
CA PRO A 26 -20.45 13.63 9.29
C PRO A 26 -20.19 12.12 9.36
N VAL A 27 -20.80 11.35 8.47
CA VAL A 27 -20.66 9.88 8.40
C VAL A 27 -20.31 9.49 6.98
N ARG A 28 -19.14 8.88 6.79
CA ARG A 28 -18.66 8.36 5.51
C ARG A 28 -18.67 6.84 5.54
N LEU A 29 -19.38 6.23 4.59
CA LEU A 29 -19.50 4.79 4.45
C LEU A 29 -19.14 4.31 3.03
N ASN A 30 -18.56 5.19 2.21
CA ASN A 30 -18.19 4.91 0.82
C ASN A 30 -16.78 4.33 0.66
N THR A 31 -16.04 4.24 1.75
CA THR A 31 -14.70 3.66 1.82
C THR A 31 -14.61 2.68 2.97
N ASN A 32 -13.72 1.70 2.84
CA ASN A 32 -13.51 0.67 3.88
C ASN A 32 -12.50 1.19 4.91
N GLU A 33 -12.94 2.12 5.75
CA GLU A 33 -12.14 2.73 6.81
C GLU A 33 -12.48 2.13 8.18
N ASN A 34 -11.49 2.02 9.03
CA ASN A 34 -11.73 1.69 10.44
C ASN A 34 -12.21 2.96 11.18
N PRO A 35 -13.44 3.00 11.73
CA PRO A 35 -13.97 4.17 12.42
C PRO A 35 -13.32 4.41 13.79
N TYR A 36 -12.58 3.43 14.31
CA TYR A 36 -11.98 3.54 15.64
C TYR A 36 -10.54 4.08 15.52
N PRO A 37 -10.23 5.21 16.20
CA PRO A 37 -8.86 5.71 16.22
C PRO A 37 -7.92 4.75 16.95
N PRO A 38 -6.61 4.80 16.66
CA PRO A 38 -5.63 4.04 17.42
C PRO A 38 -5.63 4.44 18.89
N SER A 39 -5.31 3.51 19.78
CA SER A 39 -5.21 3.79 21.21
C SER A 39 -4.11 4.82 21.52
N PRO A 40 -4.23 5.62 22.60
CA PRO A 40 -3.18 6.56 22.99
C PRO A 40 -1.80 5.90 23.17
N ARG A 41 -1.77 4.67 23.67
CA ARG A 41 -0.53 3.89 23.79
C ARG A 41 0.11 3.60 22.43
N LEU A 42 -0.70 3.24 21.42
CA LEU A 42 -0.21 2.98 20.08
C LEU A 42 0.28 4.27 19.42
N VAL A 43 -0.45 5.37 19.58
CA VAL A 43 -0.04 6.68 19.05
C VAL A 43 1.32 7.09 19.61
N GLN A 44 1.53 6.94 20.93
CA GLN A 44 2.81 7.26 21.56
C GLN A 44 3.93 6.35 21.05
N ALA A 45 3.70 5.05 20.95
CA ALA A 45 4.69 4.11 20.43
C ALA A 45 5.11 4.42 18.98
N ILE A 46 4.17 4.83 18.14
CA ILE A 46 4.47 5.27 16.75
C ILE A 46 5.32 6.56 16.78
N ALA A 47 4.96 7.54 17.60
CA ALA A 47 5.70 8.80 17.69
C ALA A 47 7.16 8.56 18.15
N ASP A 48 7.37 7.71 19.14
CA ASP A 48 8.70 7.36 19.64
C ASP A 48 9.53 6.63 18.58
N ALA A 49 8.94 5.66 17.87
CA ALA A 49 9.61 4.93 16.80
C ALA A 49 10.00 5.85 15.63
N VAL A 50 9.11 6.77 15.23
CA VAL A 50 9.39 7.77 14.20
C VAL A 50 10.53 8.69 14.63
N ALA A 51 10.52 9.19 15.87
CA ALA A 51 11.57 10.05 16.38
C ALA A 51 12.95 9.36 16.38
N GLN A 52 13.01 8.08 16.74
CA GLN A 52 14.23 7.27 16.68
C GLN A 52 14.74 7.10 15.25
N THR A 53 13.84 6.82 14.32
CA THR A 53 14.18 6.56 12.92
C THR A 53 14.50 7.83 12.14
N ALA A 54 13.98 8.97 12.57
CA ALA A 54 14.10 10.26 11.85
C ALA A 54 15.56 10.65 11.54
N THR A 55 16.50 10.29 12.40
CA THR A 55 17.93 10.57 12.20
C THR A 55 18.58 9.78 11.08
N THR A 56 17.92 8.74 10.58
CA THR A 56 18.43 7.83 9.54
C THR A 56 17.63 7.89 8.22
N LEU A 57 16.64 8.79 8.12
CA LEU A 57 15.79 8.92 6.93
C LEU A 57 16.55 9.34 5.66
N ASN A 58 17.77 9.83 5.79
CA ASN A 58 18.68 10.11 4.67
C ASN A 58 19.35 8.85 4.11
N ARG A 59 19.10 7.69 4.68
CA ARG A 59 19.63 6.40 4.23
C ARG A 59 18.54 5.58 3.56
N TYR A 60 18.93 4.63 2.72
CA TYR A 60 17.97 3.67 2.16
C TYR A 60 17.35 2.82 3.28
N PRO A 61 16.05 2.58 3.21
CA PRO A 61 15.39 1.67 4.15
C PRO A 61 15.84 0.22 3.95
N ASP A 62 15.49 -0.65 4.90
CA ASP A 62 15.61 -2.10 4.68
C ASP A 62 14.73 -2.51 3.49
N ARG A 63 15.40 -2.91 2.41
CA ARG A 63 14.75 -3.29 1.15
C ARG A 63 13.78 -4.46 1.33
N ASP A 64 14.14 -5.39 2.18
CA ASP A 64 13.44 -6.66 2.31
C ASP A 64 12.42 -6.65 3.47
N ALA A 65 12.37 -5.58 4.25
CA ALA A 65 11.50 -5.42 5.43
C ALA A 65 11.52 -6.68 6.34
N VAL A 66 12.73 -7.15 6.66
CA VAL A 66 12.95 -8.47 7.28
C VAL A 66 12.23 -8.59 8.63
N GLU A 67 12.42 -7.62 9.52
CA GLU A 67 11.80 -7.64 10.85
C GLU A 67 10.27 -7.54 10.75
N LEU A 68 9.73 -6.63 9.93
CA LEU A 68 8.29 -6.51 9.72
C LEU A 68 7.68 -7.83 9.24
N ARG A 69 8.30 -8.48 8.27
CA ARG A 69 7.82 -9.75 7.72
C ARG A 69 7.88 -10.88 8.74
N LYS A 70 8.89 -10.90 9.60
CA LYS A 70 9.01 -11.84 10.70
C LYS A 70 7.90 -11.61 11.73
N ASP A 71 7.73 -10.38 12.20
CA ASP A 71 6.72 -10.03 13.19
C ASP A 71 5.30 -10.32 12.69
N LEU A 72 5.03 -10.05 11.41
CA LEU A 72 3.75 -10.41 10.78
C LEU A 72 3.54 -11.92 10.69
N ALA A 73 4.59 -12.69 10.40
CA ALA A 73 4.51 -14.16 10.39
C ALA A 73 4.18 -14.70 11.78
N ASP A 74 4.85 -14.20 12.78
CA ASP A 74 4.61 -14.57 14.17
C ASP A 74 3.20 -14.19 14.65
N TYR A 75 2.72 -13.00 14.26
CA TYR A 75 1.34 -12.55 14.54
C TYR A 75 0.27 -13.41 13.86
N LEU A 76 0.47 -13.76 12.59
CA LEU A 76 -0.48 -14.58 11.83
C LEU A 76 -0.45 -16.06 12.25
N GLY A 77 0.68 -16.56 12.68
CA GLY A 77 0.87 -17.96 13.08
C GLY A 77 0.81 -18.92 11.90
N HIS A 78 0.12 -20.05 12.08
CA HIS A 78 -0.12 -21.09 11.05
C HIS A 78 1.16 -21.67 10.40
N GLY A 79 2.30 -21.62 11.09
CA GLY A 79 3.58 -22.07 10.54
C GLY A 79 4.17 -21.17 9.47
N LEU A 80 3.64 -19.95 9.31
CA LEU A 80 4.20 -18.96 8.40
C LEU A 80 5.58 -18.48 8.89
N THR A 81 6.39 -18.10 7.94
CA THR A 81 7.69 -17.45 8.16
C THR A 81 7.78 -16.19 7.33
N GLY A 82 8.74 -15.33 7.59
CA GLY A 82 8.95 -14.12 6.78
C GLY A 82 9.11 -14.39 5.26
N ARG A 83 9.43 -15.61 4.85
CA ARG A 83 9.49 -16.00 3.43
C ARG A 83 8.14 -16.12 2.75
N HIS A 84 7.08 -16.32 3.53
CA HIS A 84 5.70 -16.43 3.02
C HIS A 84 5.00 -15.07 2.96
N LEU A 85 5.68 -13.99 3.39
CA LEU A 85 5.09 -12.68 3.49
C LEU A 85 5.74 -11.69 2.52
N TRP A 86 4.91 -10.80 2.02
CA TRP A 86 5.28 -9.68 1.17
C TRP A 86 4.73 -8.39 1.78
N ALA A 87 5.57 -7.37 1.88
CA ALA A 87 5.17 -6.05 2.35
C ALA A 87 5.16 -5.05 1.19
N ALA A 88 4.07 -4.30 1.06
CA ALA A 88 3.90 -3.28 0.03
C ALA A 88 3.02 -2.13 0.53
N ASN A 89 2.93 -1.04 -0.23
CA ASN A 89 2.12 0.14 0.12
C ASN A 89 0.63 -0.08 -0.19
N GLY A 90 -0.01 -0.88 0.65
CA GLY A 90 -1.42 -1.20 0.51
C GLY A 90 -1.72 -2.27 -0.54
N SER A 91 -3.00 -2.66 -0.62
CA SER A 91 -3.48 -3.73 -1.48
C SER A 91 -3.33 -3.43 -2.98
N ASN A 92 -3.43 -2.17 -3.38
CA ASN A 92 -3.32 -1.80 -4.80
C ASN A 92 -1.94 -2.13 -5.37
N GLU A 93 -0.87 -1.87 -4.61
CA GLU A 93 0.48 -2.23 -5.03
C GLU A 93 0.66 -3.75 -5.08
N VAL A 94 0.13 -4.47 -4.08
CA VAL A 94 0.16 -5.95 -4.07
C VAL A 94 -0.56 -6.51 -5.30
N ILE A 95 -1.75 -6.02 -5.62
CA ILE A 95 -2.54 -6.46 -6.78
C ILE A 95 -1.78 -6.17 -8.07
N GLN A 96 -1.21 -4.97 -8.20
CA GLN A 96 -0.40 -4.60 -9.37
C GLN A 96 0.78 -5.57 -9.55
N GLN A 97 1.50 -5.90 -8.50
CA GLN A 97 2.64 -6.82 -8.54
C GLN A 97 2.20 -8.24 -8.90
N LEU A 98 1.06 -8.70 -8.37
CA LEU A 98 0.48 -9.99 -8.76
C LEU A 98 0.11 -10.02 -10.24
N LEU A 99 -0.53 -8.98 -10.75
CA LEU A 99 -0.87 -8.88 -12.18
C LEU A 99 0.39 -8.83 -13.06
N GLN A 100 1.44 -8.15 -12.62
CA GLN A 100 2.71 -8.14 -13.34
C GLN A 100 3.40 -9.52 -13.36
N ALA A 101 3.34 -10.25 -12.25
CA ALA A 101 4.01 -11.54 -12.11
C ALA A 101 3.24 -12.69 -12.81
N PHE A 102 1.93 -12.67 -12.75
CA PHE A 102 1.08 -13.79 -13.20
C PHE A 102 0.15 -13.45 -14.37
N GLY A 103 -0.05 -12.16 -14.67
CA GLY A 103 -0.81 -11.68 -15.81
C GLY A 103 -0.04 -11.86 -17.12
N GLY A 104 -0.70 -11.54 -18.24
CA GLY A 104 -0.08 -11.57 -19.57
C GLY A 104 -1.12 -11.77 -20.68
N PRO A 105 -0.70 -11.77 -21.95
CA PRO A 105 -1.58 -11.99 -23.07
C PRO A 105 -2.38 -13.29 -22.93
N GLY A 106 -3.70 -13.23 -23.09
CA GLY A 106 -4.59 -14.37 -22.98
C GLY A 106 -4.92 -14.82 -21.54
N ARG A 107 -4.46 -14.08 -20.52
CA ARG A 107 -4.84 -14.32 -19.12
C ARG A 107 -5.86 -13.29 -18.67
N VAL A 108 -6.89 -13.75 -17.98
CA VAL A 108 -7.97 -12.91 -17.45
C VAL A 108 -7.89 -12.93 -15.92
N ALA A 109 -7.91 -11.77 -15.30
CA ALA A 109 -8.14 -11.62 -13.86
C ALA A 109 -9.64 -11.38 -13.64
N LEU A 110 -10.24 -12.19 -12.79
CA LEU A 110 -11.64 -12.02 -12.36
C LEU A 110 -11.62 -11.54 -10.91
N GLY A 111 -12.43 -10.51 -10.63
CA GLY A 111 -12.63 -9.95 -9.29
C GLY A 111 -14.08 -10.10 -8.86
#